data_dc9057423c1d7b5c5973418c1e881354
#
_entry.id   dc9057423c1d7b5c5973418c1e881354
#
_cell.length_a   1.000
_cell.length_b   1.000
_cell.length_c   1.000
_cell.angle_alpha   90.00
_cell.angle_beta   90.00
_cell.angle_gamma   90.00
#
_symmetry.space_group_name_H-M   'P 1'
#
loop_
_entity.id
_entity.type
_entity.pdbx_description
1 polymer ?
#
loop_
_entity_poly.entity_id
_entity_poly.type
_entity_poly.pdbx_seq_one_letter_code
_entity_poly.pdbx_strand_id
1 'polypeptide(L)'
;MIRFDNVVKKFEGRAVLDGVSFEVAKGEILAIVGPSGTGKSVTLKHLVRLLTPTSGSVWLDAVEISSATGRQLEDVRSRFGYLFQGGALLGWLTVAENVALPLRERSHLADGEVESRVAEALDAVEMLDAADRYPAEISGGMQKRAGLARAIVRQSDIILYDEPTSGLDPVTSVTINRLIRRLNVERGITSIVVTHDLQSALLFAHRILMLKNGRVVELSTPEAFVRSANSEVREFLDAQFITPDLLEKKL
;
A
#
# COMPACT_ATOMS: atom_id res chain seq x y z
N MET A 1 15.33 3.78 -0.22
CA MET A 1 15.08 2.35 -0.39
C MET A 1 14.57 1.76 0.91
N ILE A 2 13.65 0.81 0.85
CA ILE A 2 13.10 0.12 2.03
C ILE A 2 13.79 -1.24 2.14
N ARG A 3 14.15 -1.66 3.37
CA ARG A 3 14.73 -2.97 3.63
C ARG A 3 14.14 -3.57 4.90
N PHE A 4 13.70 -4.80 4.80
CA PHE A 4 13.41 -5.70 5.92
C PHE A 4 14.59 -6.64 6.09
N ASP A 5 15.08 -6.80 7.31
CA ASP A 5 16.24 -7.62 7.62
C ASP A 5 15.89 -8.58 8.76
N ASN A 6 15.65 -9.83 8.41
CA ASN A 6 15.31 -10.95 9.29
C ASN A 6 14.19 -10.61 10.32
N VAL A 7 13.13 -9.94 9.84
CA VAL A 7 12.06 -9.44 10.70
C VAL A 7 11.20 -10.58 11.24
N VAL A 8 11.13 -10.66 12.56
CA VAL A 8 10.22 -11.56 13.29
C VAL A 8 9.20 -10.71 14.05
N LYS A 9 7.92 -11.06 13.95
CA LYS A 9 6.86 -10.49 14.77
C LYS A 9 6.04 -11.59 15.41
N LYS A 10 6.01 -11.59 16.75
CA LYS A 10 5.18 -12.49 17.55
C LYS A 10 4.06 -11.74 18.25
N PHE A 11 2.89 -12.35 18.34
CA PHE A 11 1.77 -11.95 19.18
C PHE A 11 1.43 -13.13 20.07
N GLU A 12 1.43 -12.93 21.38
CA GLU A 12 1.12 -13.97 22.37
C GLU A 12 1.92 -15.27 22.14
N GLY A 13 3.22 -15.12 21.80
CA GLY A 13 4.11 -16.24 21.52
C GLY A 13 4.03 -16.83 20.11
N ARG A 14 2.98 -16.55 19.34
CA ARG A 14 2.81 -17.04 17.97
C ARG A 14 3.49 -16.11 16.96
N ALA A 15 4.39 -16.66 16.14
CA ALA A 15 5.01 -15.90 15.07
C ALA A 15 4.00 -15.63 13.93
N VAL A 16 3.85 -14.35 13.56
CA VAL A 16 3.07 -13.89 12.40
C VAL A 16 4.00 -13.50 11.26
N LEU A 17 5.19 -12.95 11.58
CA LEU A 17 6.32 -12.86 10.65
C LEU A 17 7.47 -13.66 11.26
N ASP A 18 8.18 -14.44 10.45
CA ASP A 18 9.21 -15.38 10.87
C ASP A 18 10.43 -15.29 9.95
N GLY A 19 11.31 -14.32 10.23
CA GLY A 19 12.54 -14.11 9.47
C GLY A 19 12.33 -13.47 8.08
N VAL A 20 11.38 -12.55 7.97
CA VAL A 20 11.05 -11.86 6.69
C VAL A 20 12.18 -10.91 6.30
N SER A 21 12.76 -11.14 5.10
CA SER A 21 13.80 -10.29 4.51
C SER A 21 13.46 -9.98 3.05
N PHE A 22 13.48 -8.71 2.69
CA PHE A 22 13.33 -8.23 1.31
C PHE A 22 13.71 -6.75 1.21
N GLU A 23 13.86 -6.28 -0.02
CA GLU A 23 14.12 -4.86 -0.31
C GLU A 23 13.14 -4.33 -1.35
N VAL A 24 12.85 -3.02 -1.27
CA VAL A 24 12.04 -2.30 -2.27
C VAL A 24 12.86 -1.12 -2.80
N ALA A 25 13.00 -1.04 -4.10
CA ALA A 25 13.71 0.05 -4.77
C ALA A 25 12.85 1.33 -4.80
N LYS A 26 13.50 2.49 -4.97
CA LYS A 26 12.80 3.75 -5.20
C LYS A 26 12.03 3.69 -6.53
N GLY A 27 10.78 4.13 -6.51
CA GLY A 27 9.90 4.12 -7.69
C GLY A 27 9.37 2.73 -8.06
N GLU A 28 9.60 1.71 -7.23
CA GLU A 28 9.10 0.36 -7.45
C GLU A 28 7.65 0.22 -6.97
N ILE A 29 6.85 -0.56 -7.69
CA ILE A 29 5.60 -1.12 -7.19
C ILE A 29 5.88 -2.58 -6.78
N LEU A 30 5.92 -2.84 -5.47
CA LEU A 30 5.99 -4.19 -4.92
C LEU A 30 4.59 -4.63 -4.47
N ALA A 31 4.08 -5.72 -5.02
CA ALA A 31 2.87 -6.36 -4.50
C ALA A 31 3.24 -7.48 -3.52
N ILE A 32 2.66 -7.44 -2.32
CA ILE A 32 2.76 -8.48 -1.30
C ILE A 32 1.47 -9.28 -1.33
N VAL A 33 1.57 -10.53 -1.73
CA VAL A 33 0.44 -11.45 -1.91
C VAL A 33 0.53 -12.64 -0.96
N GLY A 34 -0.54 -13.41 -0.87
CA GLY A 34 -0.60 -14.63 -0.06
C GLY A 34 -1.94 -14.82 0.62
N PRO A 35 -2.21 -15.99 1.22
CA PRO A 35 -3.44 -16.29 1.94
C PRO A 35 -3.76 -15.29 3.06
N SER A 36 -5.01 -15.26 3.52
CA SER A 36 -5.41 -14.43 4.65
C SER A 36 -4.66 -14.83 5.92
N GLY A 37 -4.31 -13.86 6.76
CA GLY A 37 -3.63 -14.11 8.04
C GLY A 37 -2.12 -14.38 7.94
N THR A 38 -1.49 -14.30 6.76
CA THR A 38 -0.05 -14.59 6.58
C THR A 38 0.90 -13.44 6.97
N GLY A 39 0.37 -12.34 7.51
CA GLY A 39 1.21 -11.22 7.98
C GLY A 39 1.34 -10.05 7.01
N LYS A 40 0.64 -10.03 5.87
CA LYS A 40 0.74 -8.97 4.86
C LYS A 40 0.53 -7.55 5.42
N SER A 41 -0.61 -7.28 6.06
CA SER A 41 -0.87 -5.97 6.69
C SER A 41 0.03 -5.71 7.90
N VAL A 42 0.50 -6.76 8.58
CA VAL A 42 1.50 -6.64 9.66
C VAL A 42 2.81 -6.09 9.09
N THR A 43 3.22 -6.53 7.90
CA THR A 43 4.40 -6.00 7.20
C THR A 43 4.28 -4.50 6.95
N LEU A 44 3.14 -4.02 6.41
CA LEU A 44 2.92 -2.57 6.20
C LEU A 44 2.99 -1.77 7.49
N LYS A 45 2.41 -2.29 8.59
CA LYS A 45 2.37 -1.60 9.89
C LYS A 45 3.75 -1.37 10.50
N HIS A 46 4.75 -2.18 10.16
CA HIS A 46 6.14 -1.96 10.59
C HIS A 46 6.76 -0.73 9.90
N LEU A 47 6.42 -0.44 8.64
CA LEU A 47 6.97 0.68 7.88
C LEU A 47 6.60 2.05 8.46
N VAL A 48 5.41 2.17 9.02
CA VAL A 48 4.96 3.41 9.69
C VAL A 48 5.07 3.34 11.21
N ARG A 49 5.78 2.32 11.73
CA ARG A 49 5.99 2.10 13.15
C ARG A 49 4.68 2.06 13.97
N LEU A 50 3.58 1.51 13.38
CA LEU A 50 2.39 1.09 14.13
C LEU A 50 2.64 -0.23 14.88
N LEU A 51 3.60 -1.01 14.40
CA LEU A 51 4.12 -2.20 15.07
C LEU A 51 5.64 -2.15 15.10
N THR A 52 6.22 -2.70 16.17
CA THR A 52 7.66 -2.92 16.31
C THR A 52 7.94 -4.39 16.11
N PRO A 53 8.99 -4.79 15.38
CA PRO A 53 9.40 -6.18 15.28
C PRO A 53 9.78 -6.74 16.66
N THR A 54 9.61 -8.04 16.84
CA THR A 54 10.10 -8.76 18.03
C THR A 54 11.62 -8.95 17.95
N SER A 55 12.13 -9.18 16.72
CA SER A 55 13.56 -9.18 16.38
C SER A 55 13.73 -8.86 14.90
N GLY A 56 14.97 -8.58 14.48
CA GLY A 56 15.27 -8.06 13.14
C GLY A 56 15.02 -6.57 13.04
N SER A 57 15.21 -5.99 11.87
CA SER A 57 15.14 -4.54 11.67
C SER A 57 14.46 -4.16 10.35
N VAL A 58 13.85 -2.97 10.35
CA VAL A 58 13.22 -2.36 9.18
C VAL A 58 13.89 -1.02 8.92
N TRP A 59 14.26 -0.75 7.67
CA TRP A 59 15.03 0.41 7.26
C TRP A 59 14.34 1.21 6.19
N LEU A 60 14.48 2.52 6.26
CA LEU A 60 14.20 3.45 5.17
C LEU A 60 15.49 4.24 4.89
N ASP A 61 16.10 3.97 3.74
CA ASP A 61 17.44 4.46 3.40
C ASP A 61 18.47 4.12 4.50
N ALA A 62 19.08 5.10 5.14
CA ALA A 62 20.02 4.91 6.25
C ALA A 62 19.36 4.93 7.63
N VAL A 63 18.03 5.11 7.72
CA VAL A 63 17.31 5.23 9.00
C VAL A 63 16.68 3.90 9.36
N GLU A 64 17.03 3.37 10.54
CA GLU A 64 16.35 2.21 11.10
C GLU A 64 15.02 2.60 11.72
N ILE A 65 13.91 2.24 11.04
CA ILE A 65 12.53 2.52 11.48
C ILE A 65 12.24 1.83 12.82
N SER A 66 12.76 0.61 13.00
CA SER A 66 12.46 -0.23 14.18
C SER A 66 12.83 0.44 15.49
N SER A 67 13.89 1.23 15.51
CA SER A 67 14.43 1.92 16.68
C SER A 67 14.18 3.43 16.66
N ALA A 68 13.69 4.01 15.55
CA ALA A 68 13.44 5.44 15.42
C ALA A 68 12.44 5.97 16.45
N THR A 69 12.71 7.14 17.03
CA THR A 69 11.87 7.80 18.05
C THR A 69 11.81 9.31 17.83
N GLY A 70 10.86 9.99 18.47
CA GLY A 70 10.73 11.44 18.44
C GLY A 70 10.70 11.99 17.00
N ARG A 71 11.47 13.04 16.75
CA ARG A 71 11.53 13.74 15.46
C ARG A 71 11.94 12.82 14.29
N GLN A 72 12.89 11.91 14.53
CA GLN A 72 13.34 10.97 13.49
C GLN A 72 12.18 10.07 13.01
N LEU A 73 11.33 9.59 13.92
CA LEU A 73 10.16 8.80 13.56
C LEU A 73 9.10 9.63 12.83
N GLU A 74 8.95 10.89 13.21
CA GLU A 74 8.04 11.81 12.51
C GLU A 74 8.52 12.09 11.09
N ASP A 75 9.81 12.32 10.89
CA ASP A 75 10.41 12.51 9.57
C ASP A 75 10.24 11.26 8.69
N VAL A 76 10.44 10.06 9.25
CA VAL A 76 10.16 8.79 8.56
C VAL A 76 8.70 8.71 8.16
N ARG A 77 7.77 8.92 9.10
CA ARG A 77 6.32 8.85 8.84
C ARG A 77 5.84 9.88 7.81
N SER A 78 6.49 11.03 7.75
CA SER A 78 6.14 12.07 6.79
C SER A 78 6.34 11.65 5.33
N ARG A 79 7.20 10.68 5.09
CA ARG A 79 7.50 10.15 3.75
C ARG A 79 6.49 9.10 3.29
N PHE A 80 5.61 8.62 4.18
CA PHE A 80 4.63 7.60 3.87
C PHE A 80 3.21 8.17 3.77
N GLY A 81 2.51 7.84 2.69
CA GLY A 81 1.06 7.84 2.63
C GLY A 81 0.52 6.44 2.94
N TYR A 82 -0.65 6.33 3.55
CA TYR A 82 -1.26 5.04 3.88
C TYR A 82 -2.72 5.02 3.45
N LEU A 83 -3.06 4.12 2.53
CA LEU A 83 -4.44 3.77 2.20
C LEU A 83 -4.83 2.52 2.98
N PHE A 84 -5.65 2.70 4.01
CA PHE A 84 -6.20 1.60 4.82
C PHE A 84 -7.30 0.83 4.08
N GLN A 85 -7.53 -0.43 4.45
CA GLN A 85 -8.45 -1.35 3.82
C GLN A 85 -9.87 -0.78 3.60
N GLY A 86 -10.41 -0.01 4.52
CA GLY A 86 -11.73 0.64 4.40
C GLY A 86 -11.68 2.10 3.93
N GLY A 87 -10.52 2.61 3.45
CA GLY A 87 -10.32 4.05 3.24
C GLY A 87 -10.14 4.82 4.54
N ALA A 88 -10.70 4.35 5.65
CA ALA A 88 -10.62 4.92 7.00
C ALA A 88 -10.94 6.42 7.05
N LEU A 89 -11.98 6.84 6.32
CA LEU A 89 -12.48 8.21 6.36
C LEU A 89 -13.26 8.45 7.65
N LEU A 90 -13.14 9.66 8.22
CA LEU A 90 -13.93 10.09 9.36
C LEU A 90 -15.32 10.50 8.85
N GLY A 91 -16.36 9.81 9.33
CA GLY A 91 -17.73 9.95 8.81
C GLY A 91 -18.37 11.31 9.04
N TRP A 92 -17.87 12.08 10.00
CA TRP A 92 -18.36 13.43 10.34
C TRP A 92 -17.61 14.56 9.62
N LEU A 93 -16.64 14.26 8.80
CA LEU A 93 -15.92 15.19 7.95
C LEU A 93 -16.29 14.97 6.49
N THR A 94 -16.31 16.03 5.70
CA THR A 94 -16.44 15.93 4.24
C THR A 94 -15.24 15.22 3.62
N VAL A 95 -15.30 14.88 2.34
CA VAL A 95 -14.19 14.31 1.59
C VAL A 95 -12.98 15.26 1.62
N ALA A 96 -13.19 16.55 1.35
CA ALA A 96 -12.12 17.56 1.36
C ALA A 96 -11.49 17.70 2.75
N GLU A 97 -12.29 17.73 3.80
CA GLU A 97 -11.81 17.81 5.18
C GLU A 97 -11.01 16.56 5.58
N ASN A 98 -11.45 15.35 5.19
CA ASN A 98 -10.71 14.14 5.38
C ASN A 98 -9.33 14.17 4.69
N VAL A 99 -9.27 14.70 3.46
CA VAL A 99 -8.02 14.84 2.71
C VAL A 99 -7.11 15.90 3.34
N ALA A 100 -7.68 16.96 3.90
CA ALA A 100 -6.94 18.04 4.57
C ALA A 100 -6.28 17.62 5.89
N LEU A 101 -6.79 16.59 6.58
CA LEU A 101 -6.33 16.20 7.93
C LEU A 101 -4.79 16.09 8.06
N PRO A 102 -4.06 15.38 7.17
CA PRO A 102 -2.61 15.25 7.33
C PRO A 102 -1.86 16.59 7.19
N LEU A 103 -2.44 17.56 6.48
CA LEU A 103 -1.85 18.90 6.34
C LEU A 103 -2.12 19.74 7.59
N ARG A 104 -3.35 19.72 8.12
CA ARG A 104 -3.75 20.50 9.30
C ARG A 104 -3.08 20.04 10.59
N GLU A 105 -2.84 18.74 10.74
CA GLU A 105 -2.24 18.20 11.96
C GLU A 105 -0.75 18.50 12.12
N ARG A 106 -0.01 18.70 11.03
CA ARG A 106 1.46 18.67 11.07
C ARG A 106 2.13 19.76 10.24
N SER A 107 1.40 20.69 9.66
CA SER A 107 1.99 21.79 8.89
C SER A 107 1.43 23.12 9.37
N HIS A 108 2.26 24.16 9.32
CA HIS A 108 1.86 25.54 9.52
C HIS A 108 1.50 26.21 8.18
N LEU A 109 0.86 25.45 7.28
CA LEU A 109 0.44 25.96 5.97
C LEU A 109 -0.72 26.93 6.13
N ALA A 110 -0.75 27.99 5.31
CA ALA A 110 -1.90 28.87 5.23
C ALA A 110 -3.12 28.12 4.65
N ASP A 111 -4.32 28.51 5.05
CA ASP A 111 -5.57 27.84 4.62
C ASP A 111 -5.68 27.73 3.10
N GLY A 112 -5.35 28.77 2.33
CA GLY A 112 -5.37 28.72 0.87
C GLY A 112 -4.37 27.74 0.25
N GLU A 113 -3.24 27.47 0.91
CA GLU A 113 -2.29 26.43 0.46
C GLU A 113 -2.83 25.04 0.76
N VAL A 114 -3.50 24.85 1.92
CA VAL A 114 -4.16 23.59 2.25
C VAL A 114 -5.26 23.29 1.24
N GLU A 115 -6.12 24.27 0.93
CA GLU A 115 -7.20 24.13 -0.06
C GLU A 115 -6.65 23.77 -1.45
N SER A 116 -5.60 24.45 -1.90
CA SER A 116 -4.95 24.15 -3.20
C SER A 116 -4.41 22.72 -3.27
N ARG A 117 -3.71 22.24 -2.22
CA ARG A 117 -3.17 20.89 -2.18
C ARG A 117 -4.26 19.82 -2.08
N VAL A 118 -5.33 20.10 -1.36
CA VAL A 118 -6.52 19.23 -1.28
C VAL A 118 -7.18 19.09 -2.65
N ALA A 119 -7.40 20.22 -3.34
CA ALA A 119 -7.97 20.22 -4.68
C ALA A 119 -7.10 19.42 -5.67
N GLU A 120 -5.79 19.64 -5.67
CA GLU A 120 -4.84 18.87 -6.50
C GLU A 120 -4.88 17.37 -6.19
N ALA A 121 -4.94 16.99 -4.91
CA ALA A 121 -5.00 15.58 -4.52
C ALA A 121 -6.33 14.93 -4.92
N LEU A 122 -7.44 15.65 -4.80
CA LEU A 122 -8.77 15.18 -5.22
C LEU A 122 -8.88 15.05 -6.74
N ASP A 123 -8.33 16.00 -7.48
CA ASP A 123 -8.28 15.95 -8.95
C ASP A 123 -7.47 14.74 -9.43
N ALA A 124 -6.31 14.48 -8.82
CA ALA A 124 -5.46 13.33 -9.14
C ALA A 124 -6.16 11.97 -9.00
N VAL A 125 -7.22 11.89 -8.19
CA VAL A 125 -8.02 10.67 -7.99
C VAL A 125 -9.45 10.78 -8.55
N GLU A 126 -9.75 11.82 -9.33
CA GLU A 126 -11.06 12.07 -9.96
C GLU A 126 -12.19 12.17 -8.94
N MET A 127 -11.98 12.96 -7.89
CA MET A 127 -12.90 13.13 -6.75
C MET A 127 -13.25 14.60 -6.47
N LEU A 128 -12.81 15.54 -7.32
CA LEU A 128 -13.00 16.97 -7.06
C LEU A 128 -14.49 17.34 -6.90
N ASP A 129 -15.38 16.80 -7.75
CA ASP A 129 -16.82 17.04 -7.71
C ASP A 129 -17.53 16.47 -6.46
N ALA A 130 -16.83 15.66 -5.68
CA ALA A 130 -17.33 15.07 -4.45
C ALA A 130 -16.68 15.66 -3.18
N ALA A 131 -15.95 16.78 -3.29
CA ALA A 131 -15.19 17.39 -2.21
C ALA A 131 -16.05 17.70 -0.96
N ASP A 132 -17.26 18.21 -1.17
CA ASP A 132 -18.17 18.63 -0.10
C ASP A 132 -19.09 17.50 0.41
N ARG A 133 -19.01 16.29 -0.18
CA ARG A 133 -19.83 15.16 0.26
C ARG A 133 -19.24 14.50 1.50
N TYR A 134 -20.11 13.90 2.30
CA TYR A 134 -19.71 13.07 3.43
C TYR A 134 -19.42 11.62 2.98
N PRO A 135 -18.61 10.86 3.73
CA PRO A 135 -18.32 9.45 3.40
C PRO A 135 -19.56 8.57 3.21
N ALA A 136 -20.65 8.86 3.93
CA ALA A 136 -21.92 8.14 3.80
C ALA A 136 -22.66 8.39 2.47
N GLU A 137 -22.31 9.45 1.76
CA GLU A 137 -22.97 9.89 0.52
C GLU A 137 -22.22 9.44 -0.75
N ILE A 138 -21.14 8.70 -0.57
CA ILE A 138 -20.28 8.24 -1.68
C ILE A 138 -20.12 6.73 -1.69
N SER A 139 -19.89 6.15 -2.87
CA SER A 139 -19.69 4.69 -3.03
C SER A 139 -18.40 4.21 -2.37
N GLY A 140 -18.29 2.90 -2.10
CA GLY A 140 -17.06 2.31 -1.55
C GLY A 140 -15.81 2.58 -2.40
N GLY A 141 -15.93 2.57 -3.72
CA GLY A 141 -14.85 2.93 -4.63
C GLY A 141 -14.45 4.41 -4.51
N MET A 142 -15.42 5.31 -4.34
CA MET A 142 -15.16 6.73 -4.07
C MET A 142 -14.49 6.92 -2.71
N GLN A 143 -14.89 6.17 -1.68
CA GLN A 143 -14.22 6.20 -0.36
C GLN A 143 -12.75 5.77 -0.46
N LYS A 144 -12.44 4.75 -1.27
CA LYS A 144 -11.05 4.33 -1.54
C LYS A 144 -10.27 5.42 -2.26
N ARG A 145 -10.85 6.07 -3.28
CA ARG A 145 -10.22 7.19 -3.99
C ARG A 145 -9.98 8.38 -3.06
N ALA A 146 -10.94 8.75 -2.23
CA ALA A 146 -10.76 9.80 -1.23
C ALA A 146 -9.67 9.45 -0.20
N GLY A 147 -9.61 8.19 0.28
CA GLY A 147 -8.53 7.68 1.12
C GLY A 147 -7.16 7.75 0.43
N LEU A 148 -7.12 7.51 -0.88
CA LEU A 148 -5.90 7.67 -1.68
C LEU A 148 -5.50 9.14 -1.83
N ALA A 149 -6.46 10.06 -2.09
CA ALA A 149 -6.19 11.50 -2.08
C ALA A 149 -5.56 11.94 -0.75
N ARG A 150 -6.10 11.49 0.38
CA ARG A 150 -5.52 11.76 1.70
C ARG A 150 -4.10 11.19 1.86
N ALA A 151 -3.81 10.04 1.27
CA ALA A 151 -2.47 9.45 1.33
C ALA A 151 -1.43 10.25 0.51
N ILE A 152 -1.84 10.89 -0.61
CA ILE A 152 -0.93 11.63 -1.50
C ILE A 152 -0.84 13.12 -1.21
N VAL A 153 -1.78 13.71 -0.45
CA VAL A 153 -1.89 15.17 -0.24
C VAL A 153 -0.63 15.83 0.33
N ARG A 154 0.17 15.06 1.07
CA ARG A 154 1.47 15.50 1.62
C ARG A 154 2.64 15.33 0.67
N GLN A 155 2.40 14.92 -0.59
CA GLN A 155 3.45 14.62 -1.56
C GLN A 155 4.43 13.54 -1.07
N SER A 156 3.88 12.50 -0.45
CA SER A 156 4.66 11.39 0.09
C SER A 156 5.43 10.64 -1.00
N ASP A 157 6.68 10.27 -0.71
CA ASP A 157 7.55 9.50 -1.63
C ASP A 157 7.09 8.04 -1.78
N ILE A 158 6.42 7.53 -0.74
CA ILE A 158 6.06 6.12 -0.60
C ILE A 158 4.59 6.03 -0.22
N ILE A 159 3.82 5.17 -0.91
CA ILE A 159 2.44 4.89 -0.53
C ILE A 159 2.28 3.41 -0.21
N LEU A 160 1.66 3.15 0.92
CA LEU A 160 1.28 1.84 1.41
C LEU A 160 -0.21 1.62 1.14
N TYR A 161 -0.53 0.54 0.46
CA TYR A 161 -1.89 0.18 0.09
C TYR A 161 -2.26 -1.14 0.80
N ASP A 162 -3.21 -1.07 1.71
CA ASP A 162 -3.72 -2.26 2.43
C ASP A 162 -5.06 -2.67 1.83
N GLU A 163 -5.05 -3.70 0.98
CA GLU A 163 -6.22 -4.24 0.27
C GLU A 163 -7.01 -3.15 -0.49
N PRO A 164 -6.39 -2.43 -1.44
CA PRO A 164 -6.99 -1.24 -2.06
C PRO A 164 -8.28 -1.54 -2.83
N THR A 165 -8.43 -2.75 -3.38
CA THR A 165 -9.57 -3.16 -4.20
C THR A 165 -10.57 -4.06 -3.46
N SER A 166 -10.31 -4.39 -2.20
CA SER A 166 -11.17 -5.27 -1.40
C SER A 166 -12.59 -4.70 -1.28
N GLY A 167 -13.60 -5.53 -1.57
CA GLY A 167 -15.02 -5.17 -1.49
C GLY A 167 -15.54 -4.31 -2.64
N LEU A 168 -14.74 -4.12 -3.69
CA LEU A 168 -15.15 -3.38 -4.89
C LEU A 168 -15.55 -4.35 -6.03
N ASP A 169 -16.39 -3.87 -6.92
CA ASP A 169 -16.68 -4.55 -8.18
C ASP A 169 -15.45 -4.55 -9.11
N PRO A 170 -15.40 -5.44 -10.14
CA PRO A 170 -14.24 -5.56 -11.00
C PRO A 170 -13.89 -4.28 -11.77
N VAL A 171 -14.87 -3.49 -12.20
CA VAL A 171 -14.64 -2.25 -12.97
C VAL A 171 -13.99 -1.18 -12.10
N THR A 172 -14.53 -1.01 -10.90
CA THR A 172 -13.98 -0.08 -9.90
C THR A 172 -12.58 -0.52 -9.46
N SER A 173 -12.33 -1.82 -9.30
CA SER A 173 -11.00 -2.37 -8.96
C SER A 173 -9.95 -2.04 -10.04
N VAL A 174 -10.30 -2.17 -11.32
CA VAL A 174 -9.41 -1.77 -12.43
C VAL A 174 -9.09 -0.27 -12.37
N THR A 175 -10.08 0.57 -12.03
CA THR A 175 -9.86 2.02 -11.88
C THR A 175 -8.85 2.32 -10.77
N ILE A 176 -8.97 1.70 -9.59
CA ILE A 176 -8.01 1.87 -8.49
C ILE A 176 -6.61 1.40 -8.92
N ASN A 177 -6.48 0.25 -9.57
CA ASN A 177 -5.20 -0.26 -10.04
C ASN A 177 -4.52 0.67 -11.06
N ARG A 178 -5.32 1.27 -11.96
CA ARG A 178 -4.83 2.30 -12.91
C ARG A 178 -4.35 3.55 -12.18
N LEU A 179 -5.05 4.00 -11.13
CA LEU A 179 -4.63 5.13 -10.32
C LEU A 179 -3.29 4.84 -9.62
N ILE A 180 -3.12 3.66 -9.02
CA ILE A 180 -1.85 3.25 -8.39
C ILE A 180 -0.71 3.31 -9.42
N ARG A 181 -0.91 2.75 -10.60
CA ARG A 181 0.09 2.76 -11.67
C ARG A 181 0.38 4.18 -12.19
N ARG A 182 -0.66 5.00 -12.40
CA ARG A 182 -0.53 6.39 -12.84
C ARG A 182 0.31 7.20 -11.86
N LEU A 183 0.02 7.13 -10.56
CA LEU A 183 0.78 7.82 -9.52
C LEU A 183 2.25 7.37 -9.48
N ASN A 184 2.51 6.09 -9.67
CA ASN A 184 3.88 5.58 -9.76
C ASN A 184 4.62 6.16 -10.97
N VAL A 185 4.02 6.09 -12.17
CA VAL A 185 4.67 6.53 -13.41
C VAL A 185 4.85 8.05 -13.47
N GLU A 186 3.81 8.83 -13.12
CA GLU A 186 3.82 10.28 -13.26
C GLU A 186 4.57 10.98 -12.13
N ARG A 187 4.53 10.44 -10.91
CA ARG A 187 5.12 11.08 -9.73
C ARG A 187 6.33 10.34 -9.15
N GLY A 188 6.73 9.21 -9.74
CA GLY A 188 7.84 8.40 -9.25
C GLY A 188 7.62 7.79 -7.86
N ILE A 189 6.37 7.65 -7.43
CA ILE A 189 6.01 7.17 -6.10
C ILE A 189 6.37 5.69 -5.95
N THR A 190 7.08 5.35 -4.89
CA THR A 190 7.28 3.95 -4.48
C THR A 190 5.99 3.41 -3.88
N SER A 191 5.54 2.24 -4.31
CA SER A 191 4.26 1.66 -3.88
C SER A 191 4.45 0.27 -3.30
N ILE A 192 3.92 0.03 -2.09
CA ILE A 192 3.82 -1.32 -1.52
C ILE A 192 2.34 -1.65 -1.39
N VAL A 193 1.89 -2.64 -2.15
CA VAL A 193 0.48 -3.03 -2.25
C VAL A 193 0.29 -4.40 -1.63
N VAL A 194 -0.42 -4.47 -0.53
CA VAL A 194 -0.89 -5.73 0.05
C VAL A 194 -2.23 -6.09 -0.56
N THR A 195 -2.33 -7.28 -1.14
CA THR A 195 -3.59 -7.75 -1.72
C THR A 195 -3.66 -9.27 -1.76
N HIS A 196 -4.88 -9.81 -1.78
CA HIS A 196 -5.16 -11.21 -2.12
C HIS A 196 -5.50 -11.38 -3.61
N ASP A 197 -5.71 -10.28 -4.33
CA ASP A 197 -5.98 -10.28 -5.78
C ASP A 197 -4.66 -10.36 -6.55
N LEU A 198 -4.20 -11.60 -6.77
CA LEU A 198 -2.95 -11.86 -7.50
C LEU A 198 -3.09 -11.48 -8.98
N GLN A 199 -4.28 -11.68 -9.58
CA GLN A 199 -4.51 -11.36 -10.98
C GLN A 199 -4.25 -9.87 -11.26
N SER A 200 -4.80 -9.00 -10.43
CA SER A 200 -4.53 -7.56 -10.51
C SER A 200 -3.05 -7.25 -10.25
N ALA A 201 -2.45 -7.83 -9.21
CA ALA A 201 -1.05 -7.58 -8.85
C ALA A 201 -0.10 -7.90 -10.01
N LEU A 202 -0.32 -9.02 -10.71
CA LEU A 202 0.48 -9.44 -11.88
C LEU A 202 0.42 -8.43 -13.05
N LEU A 203 -0.65 -7.63 -13.14
CA LEU A 203 -0.82 -6.68 -14.24
C LEU A 203 -0.12 -5.34 -14.01
N PHE A 204 0.07 -4.91 -12.75
CA PHE A 204 0.60 -3.58 -12.48
C PHE A 204 1.90 -3.54 -11.65
N ALA A 205 2.23 -4.60 -10.89
CA ALA A 205 3.42 -4.61 -10.06
C ALA A 205 4.69 -4.85 -10.88
N HIS A 206 5.82 -4.33 -10.36
CA HIS A 206 7.15 -4.61 -10.89
C HIS A 206 7.69 -5.92 -10.34
N ARG A 207 7.43 -6.21 -9.05
CA ARG A 207 7.72 -7.50 -8.42
C ARG A 207 6.57 -7.95 -7.52
N ILE A 208 6.48 -9.26 -7.38
CA ILE A 208 5.53 -9.95 -6.50
C ILE A 208 6.32 -10.62 -5.37
N LEU A 209 5.93 -10.36 -4.14
CA LEU A 209 6.42 -11.05 -2.96
C LEU A 209 5.29 -11.90 -2.39
N MET A 210 5.48 -13.21 -2.35
CA MET A 210 4.52 -14.10 -1.72
C MET A 210 4.90 -14.38 -0.28
N LEU A 211 3.97 -14.09 0.65
CA LEU A 211 4.06 -14.46 2.06
C LEU A 211 3.15 -15.66 2.34
N LYS A 212 3.72 -16.72 2.95
CA LYS A 212 2.97 -17.86 3.48
C LYS A 212 3.56 -18.25 4.83
N ASN A 213 2.72 -18.49 5.82
CA ASN A 213 3.14 -18.86 7.18
C ASN A 213 4.18 -17.90 7.81
N GLY A 214 4.05 -16.60 7.53
CA GLY A 214 4.96 -15.58 8.03
C GLY A 214 6.34 -15.53 7.36
N ARG A 215 6.58 -16.28 6.30
CA ARG A 215 7.86 -16.35 5.57
C ARG A 215 7.70 -15.89 4.13
N VAL A 216 8.78 -15.37 3.56
CA VAL A 216 8.86 -15.09 2.12
C VAL A 216 9.03 -16.42 1.39
N VAL A 217 8.07 -16.78 0.56
CA VAL A 217 8.10 -17.98 -0.29
C VAL A 217 8.82 -17.68 -1.59
N GLU A 218 8.51 -16.53 -2.21
CA GLU A 218 9.12 -16.10 -3.46
C GLU A 218 9.05 -14.57 -3.58
N LEU A 219 10.06 -14.00 -4.23
CA LEU A 219 10.13 -12.60 -4.64
C LEU A 219 10.68 -12.55 -6.05
N SER A 220 9.83 -12.28 -7.03
CA SER A 220 10.20 -12.30 -8.45
C SER A 220 9.39 -11.31 -9.27
N THR A 221 9.74 -11.14 -10.56
CA THR A 221 8.89 -10.39 -11.51
C THR A 221 7.58 -11.15 -11.78
N PRO A 222 6.51 -10.49 -12.25
CA PRO A 222 5.27 -11.17 -12.63
C PRO A 222 5.49 -12.34 -13.58
N GLU A 223 6.37 -12.17 -14.58
CA GLU A 223 6.69 -13.19 -15.58
C GLU A 223 7.38 -14.43 -14.98
N ALA A 224 8.31 -14.20 -14.04
CA ALA A 224 8.99 -15.28 -13.33
C ALA A 224 8.02 -15.96 -12.34
N PHE A 225 7.18 -15.18 -11.64
CA PHE A 225 6.23 -15.67 -10.66
C PHE A 225 5.22 -16.67 -11.27
N VAL A 226 4.61 -16.35 -12.42
CA VAL A 226 3.65 -17.24 -13.07
C VAL A 226 4.28 -18.50 -13.64
N ARG A 227 5.61 -18.52 -13.83
CA ARG A 227 6.39 -19.68 -14.30
C ARG A 227 7.16 -20.37 -13.17
N SER A 228 6.94 -19.96 -11.94
CA SER A 228 7.65 -20.51 -10.78
C SER A 228 7.48 -22.03 -10.69
N ALA A 229 8.56 -22.74 -10.36
CA ALA A 229 8.55 -24.16 -10.06
C ALA A 229 8.26 -24.47 -8.57
N ASN A 230 8.17 -23.43 -7.73
CA ASN A 230 7.87 -23.57 -6.31
C ASN A 230 6.46 -24.11 -6.12
N SER A 231 6.30 -25.21 -5.41
CA SER A 231 5.00 -25.87 -5.22
C SER A 231 3.99 -25.00 -4.49
N GLU A 232 4.42 -24.15 -3.55
CA GLU A 232 3.52 -23.26 -2.82
C GLU A 232 3.01 -22.10 -3.70
N VAL A 233 3.86 -21.60 -4.62
CA VAL A 233 3.46 -20.60 -5.61
C VAL A 233 2.50 -21.23 -6.62
N ARG A 234 2.76 -22.45 -7.07
CA ARG A 234 1.85 -23.19 -7.96
C ARG A 234 0.49 -23.41 -7.35
N GLU A 235 0.42 -23.90 -6.12
CA GLU A 235 -0.82 -24.06 -5.38
C GLU A 235 -1.61 -22.74 -5.31
N PHE A 236 -0.93 -21.62 -5.11
CA PHE A 236 -1.56 -20.29 -5.01
C PHE A 236 -2.05 -19.76 -6.37
N LEU A 237 -1.30 -20.02 -7.46
CA LEU A 237 -1.71 -19.71 -8.83
C LEU A 237 -2.93 -20.54 -9.24
N ASP A 238 -2.89 -21.85 -9.02
CA ASP A 238 -3.94 -22.79 -9.39
C ASP A 238 -5.25 -22.46 -8.65
N ALA A 239 -5.17 -22.12 -7.37
CA ALA A 239 -6.33 -21.72 -6.57
C ALA A 239 -7.03 -20.44 -7.09
N GLN A 240 -6.35 -19.63 -7.89
CA GLN A 240 -6.89 -18.42 -8.52
C GLN A 240 -7.09 -18.56 -10.04
N PHE A 241 -6.95 -19.78 -10.57
CA PHE A 241 -7.08 -20.08 -12.00
C PHE A 241 -6.15 -19.24 -12.89
N ILE A 242 -4.95 -18.92 -12.41
CA ILE A 242 -3.97 -18.10 -13.13
C ILE A 242 -3.03 -19.01 -13.91
N THR A 243 -3.00 -18.77 -15.23
CA THR A 243 -2.09 -19.42 -16.16
C THR A 243 -1.04 -18.45 -16.71
N PRO A 244 0.10 -18.92 -17.24
CA PRO A 244 1.12 -18.06 -17.85
C PRO A 244 0.59 -17.13 -18.96
N ASP A 245 -0.44 -17.56 -19.70
CA ASP A 245 -1.05 -16.81 -20.81
C ASP A 245 -1.74 -15.51 -20.35
N LEU A 246 -1.99 -15.36 -19.05
CA LEU A 246 -2.58 -14.13 -18.50
C LEU A 246 -1.73 -12.90 -18.84
N LEU A 247 -0.40 -13.04 -18.84
CA LEU A 247 0.51 -11.93 -19.11
C LEU A 247 0.72 -11.65 -20.60
N GLU A 248 0.42 -12.59 -21.48
CA GLU A 248 0.47 -12.40 -22.94
C GLU A 248 -0.64 -11.45 -23.44
N LYS A 249 -1.68 -11.26 -22.64
CA LYS A 249 -2.78 -10.30 -22.89
C LYS A 249 -2.51 -8.89 -22.37
N LYS A 250 -1.28 -8.63 -21.86
CA LYS A 250 -0.80 -7.29 -21.52
C LYS A 250 -0.48 -6.50 -22.79
N LEU A 251 -1.49 -5.92 -23.41
CA LEU A 251 -1.33 -4.92 -24.46
C LEU A 251 -2.13 -3.67 -24.13
#